data_e692c5ac51aa0a83be8a9acc04dea0c1
#
_entry.id   e692c5ac51aa0a83be8a9acc04dea0c1
#
_cell.length_a   1.000
_cell.length_b   1.000
_cell.length_c   1.000
_cell.angle_alpha   90.00
_cell.angle_beta   90.00
_cell.angle_gamma   90.00
#
_symmetry.space_group_name_H-M   'P 1'
#
loop_
_entity.id
_entity.type
_entity.pdbx_description
1 polymer ?
#
loop_
_entity_poly.entity_id
_entity_poly.type
_entity_poly.pdbx_seq_one_letter_code
_entity_poly.pdbx_strand_id
1 'polypeptide(L)'
;MTTGSLLAYLESEGYDCYAASVGPISSAWDRACELYAQLTGTTVDYGAAHSAAHNHDRYGKTYAQPLFSGWGPEKRIHLFGHSFGGATVRLFTQIACEGIQEEIDASPTDVSPFFRGGMDSWIYSVTTLAAPHNGTTMDGAMREDDATGAIYLPLTTLAGAIGNLPVVNGMYDFQLSQFGLTTLPGSYAFNVARLSEMLNFTTSRDHAGYDLSLRGAYDLNCQIKAQPGIYYFSYAACATQADGKGNWVPISSMETIFKAPSFLIGRKAEPYTTSFGLEINAEWRQNDGLVNTI
;
A
#
# COMPACT_ATOMS: atom_id res chain seq x y z
N MET A 1 16.41 -23.63 -6.34
CA MET A 1 15.87 -22.81 -7.44
C MET A 1 16.12 -21.37 -7.05
N THR A 2 16.97 -20.68 -7.79
CA THR A 2 17.14 -19.25 -7.60
C THR A 2 15.82 -18.59 -8.01
N THR A 3 15.18 -17.91 -7.06
CA THR A 3 14.01 -17.09 -7.31
C THR A 3 14.45 -15.95 -8.23
N GLY A 4 14.30 -16.14 -9.53
CA GLY A 4 14.54 -15.09 -10.51
C GLY A 4 13.62 -13.91 -10.21
N SER A 5 14.10 -12.70 -10.34
CA SER A 5 13.28 -11.49 -10.26
C SER A 5 12.16 -11.59 -11.31
N LEU A 6 10.90 -11.33 -10.91
CA LEU A 6 9.77 -11.26 -11.84
C LEU A 6 10.05 -10.26 -12.97
N LEU A 7 10.68 -9.14 -12.66
CA LEU A 7 11.09 -8.15 -13.67
C LEU A 7 12.03 -8.76 -14.69
N ALA A 8 13.10 -9.42 -14.26
CA ALA A 8 14.06 -10.05 -15.16
C ALA A 8 13.41 -11.13 -16.04
N TYR A 9 12.43 -11.86 -15.50
CA TYR A 9 11.66 -12.83 -16.28
C TYR A 9 10.84 -12.14 -17.37
N LEU A 10 10.06 -11.12 -17.03
CA LEU A 10 9.22 -10.38 -17.97
C LEU A 10 10.08 -9.66 -19.05
N GLU A 11 11.21 -9.09 -18.65
CA GLU A 11 12.18 -8.51 -19.59
C GLU A 11 12.72 -9.56 -20.58
N SER A 12 12.99 -10.79 -20.12
CA SER A 12 13.41 -11.88 -20.99
C SER A 12 12.34 -12.33 -21.98
N GLU A 13 11.06 -12.09 -21.66
CA GLU A 13 9.91 -12.33 -22.54
C GLU A 13 9.61 -11.12 -23.45
N GLY A 14 10.42 -10.05 -23.38
CA GLY A 14 10.33 -8.88 -24.26
C GLY A 14 9.41 -7.77 -23.76
N TYR A 15 9.06 -7.77 -22.49
CA TYR A 15 8.26 -6.69 -21.88
C TYR A 15 9.16 -5.63 -21.24
N ASP A 16 8.85 -4.36 -21.45
CA ASP A 16 9.45 -3.26 -20.70
C ASP A 16 8.83 -3.20 -19.30
N CYS A 17 9.65 -3.43 -18.27
CA CYS A 17 9.20 -3.50 -16.89
C CYS A 17 9.91 -2.47 -16.01
N TYR A 18 9.15 -1.84 -15.13
CA TYR A 18 9.63 -0.81 -14.22
C TYR A 18 9.15 -1.08 -12.80
N ALA A 19 10.04 -0.90 -11.82
CA ALA A 19 9.68 -0.98 -10.40
C ALA A 19 9.68 0.42 -9.79
N ALA A 20 8.51 0.92 -9.41
CA ALA A 20 8.40 2.12 -8.62
C ALA A 20 8.77 1.84 -7.15
N SER A 21 9.41 2.81 -6.50
CA SER A 21 9.73 2.76 -5.07
C SER A 21 8.89 3.80 -4.34
N VAL A 22 7.90 3.35 -3.60
CA VAL A 22 6.98 4.20 -2.82
C VAL A 22 7.16 3.97 -1.32
N GLY A 23 6.72 4.90 -0.50
CA GLY A 23 6.84 4.83 0.95
C GLY A 23 6.23 3.54 1.51
N PRO A 24 7.00 2.72 2.26
CA PRO A 24 6.52 1.41 2.72
C PRO A 24 5.45 1.50 3.80
N ILE A 25 5.43 2.60 4.55
CA ILE A 25 4.51 2.85 5.67
C ILE A 25 3.60 4.06 5.46
N SER A 26 3.78 4.80 4.35
CA SER A 26 2.87 5.86 3.92
C SER A 26 1.50 5.30 3.54
N SER A 27 0.48 6.15 3.54
CA SER A 27 -0.87 5.77 3.10
C SER A 27 -0.93 5.36 1.63
N ALA A 28 -2.02 4.73 1.22
CA ALA A 28 -2.29 4.45 -0.19
C ALA A 28 -2.36 5.74 -1.03
N TRP A 29 -2.83 6.85 -0.43
CA TRP A 29 -2.88 8.16 -1.06
C TRP A 29 -1.48 8.70 -1.35
N ASP A 30 -0.65 8.82 -0.34
CA ASP A 30 0.73 9.30 -0.48
C ASP A 30 1.50 8.47 -1.52
N ARG A 31 1.37 7.14 -1.43
CA ARG A 31 2.00 6.20 -2.37
C ARG A 31 1.50 6.37 -3.80
N ALA A 32 0.23 6.71 -4.00
CA ALA A 32 -0.30 7.01 -5.33
C ALA A 32 0.28 8.31 -5.88
N CYS A 33 0.44 9.34 -5.06
CA CYS A 33 1.11 10.61 -5.43
C CYS A 33 2.59 10.39 -5.76
N GLU A 34 3.29 9.58 -4.97
CA GLU A 34 4.69 9.20 -5.21
C GLU A 34 4.85 8.41 -6.52
N LEU A 35 3.93 7.47 -6.79
CA LEU A 35 3.91 6.71 -8.05
C LEU A 35 3.72 7.65 -9.25
N TYR A 36 2.78 8.60 -9.16
CA TYR A 36 2.56 9.58 -10.22
C TYR A 36 3.82 10.42 -10.48
N ALA A 37 4.44 10.93 -9.43
CA ALA A 37 5.64 11.74 -9.56
C ALA A 37 6.81 10.95 -10.19
N GLN A 38 6.95 9.66 -9.86
CA GLN A 38 7.96 8.80 -10.49
C GLN A 38 7.65 8.55 -11.96
N LEU A 39 6.41 8.24 -12.33
CA LEU A 39 6.01 8.01 -13.72
C LEU A 39 6.27 9.23 -14.60
N THR A 40 6.05 10.43 -14.05
CA THR A 40 6.13 11.69 -14.81
C THR A 40 7.45 12.44 -14.67
N GLY A 41 8.31 12.08 -13.71
CA GLY A 41 9.56 12.78 -13.43
C GLY A 41 9.32 14.17 -12.84
N THR A 42 8.45 14.26 -11.82
CA THR A 42 8.05 15.51 -11.17
C THR A 42 8.30 15.49 -9.67
N THR A 43 7.98 16.59 -9.00
CA THR A 43 7.92 16.63 -7.53
C THR A 43 6.62 15.98 -7.07
N VAL A 44 6.69 15.18 -6.01
CA VAL A 44 5.50 14.64 -5.36
C VAL A 44 4.65 15.79 -4.83
N ASP A 45 3.39 15.84 -5.23
CA ASP A 45 2.36 16.73 -4.68
C ASP A 45 1.30 15.84 -4.02
N TYR A 46 1.26 15.87 -2.68
CA TYR A 46 0.30 15.08 -1.90
C TYR A 46 -1.11 15.69 -1.88
N GLY A 47 -1.25 16.89 -2.44
CA GLY A 47 -2.49 17.65 -2.46
C GLY A 47 -2.57 18.70 -1.36
N ALA A 48 -3.19 19.85 -1.67
CA ALA A 48 -3.31 20.95 -0.72
C ALA A 48 -4.37 20.67 0.36
N ALA A 49 -5.49 20.06 -0.01
CA ALA A 49 -6.54 19.68 0.94
C ALA A 49 -6.08 18.52 1.83
N HIS A 50 -5.52 17.47 1.22
CA HIS A 50 -5.05 16.29 1.92
C HIS A 50 -3.94 16.63 2.95
N SER A 51 -2.90 17.32 2.51
CA SER A 51 -1.80 17.70 3.40
C SER A 51 -2.23 18.59 4.56
N ALA A 52 -3.18 19.50 4.32
CA ALA A 52 -3.78 20.32 5.38
C ALA A 52 -4.61 19.47 6.36
N ALA A 53 -5.39 18.50 5.87
CA ALA A 53 -6.21 17.62 6.70
C ALA A 53 -5.37 16.70 7.60
N HIS A 54 -4.21 16.27 7.10
CA HIS A 54 -3.30 15.34 7.79
C HIS A 54 -2.08 16.03 8.44
N ASN A 55 -1.99 17.36 8.32
CA ASN A 55 -0.99 18.20 8.95
C ASN A 55 0.44 17.77 8.61
N HIS A 56 0.73 17.63 7.32
CA HIS A 56 2.07 17.36 6.77
C HIS A 56 2.36 18.27 5.57
N ASP A 57 3.60 18.25 5.09
CA ASP A 57 4.02 19.05 3.94
C ASP A 57 3.32 18.58 2.66
N ARG A 58 2.87 19.55 1.83
CA ARG A 58 2.21 19.26 0.55
C ARG A 58 3.17 18.63 -0.46
N TYR A 59 4.42 19.05 -0.47
CA TYR A 59 5.39 18.62 -1.45
C TYR A 59 6.42 17.65 -0.83
N GLY A 60 6.68 16.57 -1.55
CA GLY A 60 7.65 15.57 -1.18
C GLY A 60 8.89 15.58 -2.10
N LYS A 61 9.39 14.39 -2.37
CA LYS A 61 10.59 14.16 -3.18
C LYS A 61 10.40 14.58 -4.63
N THR A 62 11.46 15.11 -5.24
CA THR A 62 11.52 15.42 -6.68
C THR A 62 12.24 14.29 -7.44
N TYR A 63 11.63 13.83 -8.51
CA TYR A 63 12.20 12.88 -9.45
C TYR A 63 12.62 13.62 -10.72
N ALA A 64 13.93 13.67 -11.00
CA ALA A 64 14.48 14.44 -12.11
C ALA A 64 14.21 13.82 -13.49
N GLN A 65 13.86 12.54 -13.54
CA GLN A 65 13.57 11.80 -14.77
C GLN A 65 12.32 10.95 -14.57
N PRO A 66 11.47 10.82 -15.59
CA PRO A 66 10.32 9.94 -15.55
C PRO A 66 10.78 8.47 -15.53
N LEU A 67 10.10 7.65 -14.73
CA LEU A 67 10.30 6.20 -14.71
C LEU A 67 9.92 5.59 -16.06
N PHE A 68 8.90 6.13 -16.72
CA PHE A 68 8.47 5.71 -18.04
C PHE A 68 8.23 6.92 -18.95
N SER A 69 9.20 7.22 -19.80
CA SER A 69 9.11 8.35 -20.72
C SER A 69 8.02 8.16 -21.77
N GLY A 70 7.15 9.15 -21.87
CA GLY A 70 6.06 9.17 -22.84
C GLY A 70 4.81 8.40 -22.40
N TRP A 71 4.65 8.13 -21.11
CA TRP A 71 3.38 7.63 -20.56
C TRP A 71 2.22 8.52 -21.01
N GLY A 72 1.18 7.89 -21.57
CA GLY A 72 0.05 8.60 -22.15
C GLY A 72 -0.87 7.64 -22.91
N PRO A 73 -1.87 8.16 -23.66
CA PRO A 73 -2.85 7.34 -24.36
C PRO A 73 -2.25 6.40 -25.42
N GLU A 74 -1.14 6.80 -26.04
CA GLU A 74 -0.42 5.99 -27.03
C GLU A 74 0.58 4.99 -26.41
N LYS A 75 0.94 5.22 -25.14
CA LYS A 75 1.84 4.35 -24.36
C LYS A 75 1.20 4.04 -23.02
N ARG A 76 0.20 3.18 -23.05
CA ARG A 76 -0.56 2.75 -21.88
C ARG A 76 0.27 1.82 -21.01
N ILE A 77 0.03 1.86 -19.70
CA ILE A 77 0.71 1.00 -18.74
C ILE A 77 -0.20 -0.10 -18.21
N HIS A 78 0.43 -1.21 -17.83
CA HIS A 78 -0.14 -2.22 -16.95
C HIS A 78 0.38 -1.95 -15.54
N LEU A 79 -0.51 -1.78 -14.59
CA LEU A 79 -0.17 -1.62 -13.18
C LEU A 79 -0.20 -2.99 -12.49
N PHE A 80 0.83 -3.29 -11.71
CA PHE A 80 0.90 -4.49 -10.90
C PHE A 80 1.18 -4.11 -9.44
N GLY A 81 0.29 -4.51 -8.54
CA GLY A 81 0.41 -4.25 -7.11
C GLY A 81 0.42 -5.53 -6.29
N HIS A 82 1.53 -5.81 -5.58
CA HIS A 82 1.61 -6.90 -4.62
C HIS A 82 1.33 -6.39 -3.21
N SER A 83 0.58 -7.17 -2.42
CA SER A 83 0.25 -6.81 -1.03
C SER A 83 -0.40 -5.42 -0.96
N PHE A 84 0.07 -4.52 -0.09
CA PHE A 84 -0.43 -3.14 0.00
C PHE A 84 -0.28 -2.34 -1.32
N GLY A 85 0.63 -2.74 -2.20
CA GLY A 85 0.71 -2.19 -3.56
C GLY A 85 -0.59 -2.34 -4.36
N GLY A 86 -1.43 -3.33 -4.04
CA GLY A 86 -2.75 -3.50 -4.66
C GLY A 86 -3.70 -2.35 -4.33
N ALA A 87 -3.76 -1.89 -3.08
CA ALA A 87 -4.51 -0.70 -2.69
C ALA A 87 -3.95 0.55 -3.38
N THR A 88 -2.62 0.69 -3.40
CA THR A 88 -1.92 1.81 -4.06
C THR A 88 -2.31 1.93 -5.54
N VAL A 89 -2.18 0.87 -6.34
CA VAL A 89 -2.46 0.95 -7.80
C VAL A 89 -3.94 1.12 -8.10
N ARG A 90 -4.84 0.63 -7.24
CA ARG A 90 -6.28 0.86 -7.37
C ARG A 90 -6.63 2.33 -7.10
N LEU A 91 -6.14 2.90 -6.00
CA LEU A 91 -6.36 4.31 -5.67
C LEU A 91 -5.69 5.24 -6.69
N PHE A 92 -4.47 4.93 -7.12
CA PHE A 92 -3.81 5.62 -8.21
C PHE A 92 -4.69 5.68 -9.46
N THR A 93 -5.27 4.55 -9.87
CA THR A 93 -6.13 4.47 -11.05
C THR A 93 -7.39 5.30 -10.87
N GLN A 94 -8.01 5.28 -9.68
CA GLN A 94 -9.18 6.08 -9.35
C GLN A 94 -8.88 7.58 -9.52
N ILE A 95 -7.78 8.07 -8.91
CA ILE A 95 -7.40 9.47 -8.96
C ILE A 95 -7.02 9.87 -10.40
N ALA A 96 -6.23 9.05 -11.08
CA ALA A 96 -5.80 9.33 -12.46
C ALA A 96 -6.98 9.44 -13.44
N CYS A 97 -8.05 8.67 -13.23
CA CYS A 97 -9.23 8.70 -14.11
C CYS A 97 -10.23 9.81 -13.73
N GLU A 98 -10.63 9.88 -12.47
CA GLU A 98 -11.73 10.76 -12.04
C GLU A 98 -11.25 12.09 -11.46
N GLY A 99 -9.99 12.19 -11.02
CA GLY A 99 -9.48 13.33 -10.29
C GLY A 99 -10.04 13.44 -8.87
N ILE A 100 -9.72 14.53 -8.20
CA ILE A 100 -10.18 14.84 -6.83
C ILE A 100 -10.61 16.29 -6.77
N GLN A 101 -11.91 16.51 -6.65
CA GLN A 101 -12.48 17.86 -6.70
C GLN A 101 -12.01 18.72 -5.53
N GLU A 102 -11.87 18.15 -4.35
CA GLU A 102 -11.40 18.86 -3.15
C GLU A 102 -9.99 19.43 -3.33
N GLU A 103 -9.10 18.72 -4.04
CA GLU A 103 -7.76 19.21 -4.36
C GLU A 103 -7.78 20.33 -5.40
N ILE A 104 -8.68 20.22 -6.39
CA ILE A 104 -8.86 21.27 -7.39
C ILE A 104 -9.36 22.55 -6.72
N ASP A 105 -10.33 22.44 -5.82
CA ASP A 105 -10.93 23.58 -5.12
C ASP A 105 -9.96 24.23 -4.13
N ALA A 106 -9.13 23.43 -3.47
CA ALA A 106 -8.12 23.91 -2.52
C ALA A 106 -6.95 24.62 -3.20
N SER A 107 -6.64 24.28 -4.47
CA SER A 107 -5.50 24.85 -5.18
C SER A 107 -5.77 24.99 -6.70
N PRO A 108 -6.76 25.79 -7.13
CA PRO A 108 -7.26 25.78 -8.50
C PRO A 108 -6.23 26.18 -9.56
N THR A 109 -5.23 26.99 -9.21
CA THR A 109 -4.18 27.48 -10.11
C THR A 109 -2.92 26.61 -10.13
N ASP A 110 -2.74 25.74 -9.14
CA ASP A 110 -1.48 25.06 -8.83
C ASP A 110 -1.69 23.58 -8.49
N VAL A 111 -2.87 23.04 -8.78
CA VAL A 111 -3.18 21.64 -8.54
C VAL A 111 -2.41 20.72 -9.48
N SER A 112 -1.86 19.62 -8.95
CA SER A 112 -1.20 18.58 -9.75
C SER A 112 -2.13 18.07 -10.87
N PRO A 113 -1.63 17.86 -12.09
CA PRO A 113 -2.41 17.21 -13.15
C PRO A 113 -3.00 15.85 -12.72
N PHE A 114 -2.37 15.15 -11.79
CA PHE A 114 -2.86 13.90 -11.22
C PHE A 114 -4.28 14.04 -10.62
N PHE A 115 -4.51 15.12 -9.87
CA PHE A 115 -5.81 15.39 -9.25
C PHE A 115 -6.87 15.94 -10.23
N ARG A 116 -6.48 16.27 -11.47
CA ARG A 116 -7.45 16.69 -12.49
C ARG A 116 -8.15 15.51 -13.16
N GLY A 117 -7.59 14.31 -13.07
CA GLY A 117 -8.13 13.13 -13.75
C GLY A 117 -7.96 13.13 -15.25
N GLY A 118 -8.82 12.37 -15.95
CA GLY A 118 -8.85 12.29 -17.41
C GLY A 118 -7.77 11.40 -18.04
N MET A 119 -7.13 10.54 -17.25
CA MET A 119 -6.08 9.61 -17.68
C MET A 119 -6.58 8.18 -17.85
N ASP A 120 -7.88 7.97 -18.04
CA ASP A 120 -8.51 6.66 -18.24
C ASP A 120 -7.92 5.88 -19.43
N SER A 121 -7.61 6.60 -20.52
CA SER A 121 -6.97 6.01 -21.70
C SER A 121 -5.47 5.74 -21.56
N TRP A 122 -4.83 6.09 -20.43
CA TRP A 122 -3.40 5.92 -20.18
C TRP A 122 -3.07 4.63 -19.43
N ILE A 123 -4.09 3.97 -18.88
CA ILE A 123 -3.96 2.73 -18.12
C ILE A 123 -4.67 1.62 -18.88
N TYR A 124 -4.00 0.48 -19.08
CA TYR A 124 -4.58 -0.67 -19.76
C TYR A 124 -5.19 -1.65 -18.76
N SER A 125 -4.45 -2.00 -17.73
CA SER A 125 -4.92 -2.93 -16.71
C SER A 125 -4.33 -2.65 -15.33
N VAL A 126 -5.07 -3.12 -14.32
CA VAL A 126 -4.67 -3.16 -12.91
C VAL A 126 -4.69 -4.62 -12.48
N THR A 127 -3.53 -5.13 -12.08
CA THR A 127 -3.38 -6.49 -11.55
C THR A 127 -2.95 -6.41 -10.09
N THR A 128 -3.64 -7.13 -9.22
CA THR A 128 -3.30 -7.21 -7.81
C THR A 128 -2.99 -8.65 -7.41
N LEU A 129 -1.96 -8.84 -6.59
CA LEU A 129 -1.54 -10.13 -6.08
C LEU A 129 -1.47 -10.09 -4.55
N ALA A 130 -2.18 -11.00 -3.88
CA ALA A 130 -2.21 -11.12 -2.43
C ALA A 130 -2.45 -9.77 -1.74
N ALA A 131 -3.37 -8.96 -2.29
CA ALA A 131 -3.65 -7.62 -1.82
C ALA A 131 -4.77 -7.63 -0.76
N PRO A 132 -4.60 -6.93 0.36
CA PRO A 132 -5.60 -6.86 1.44
C PRO A 132 -6.73 -5.88 1.08
N HIS A 133 -7.54 -6.23 0.07
CA HIS A 133 -8.62 -5.36 -0.42
C HIS A 133 -9.70 -5.08 0.64
N ASN A 134 -9.89 -6.00 1.57
CA ASN A 134 -10.81 -5.84 2.69
C ASN A 134 -10.08 -5.61 4.02
N GLY A 135 -8.78 -5.26 3.97
CA GLY A 135 -7.94 -5.17 5.16
C GLY A 135 -7.40 -6.54 5.59
N THR A 136 -6.83 -6.59 6.79
CA THR A 136 -6.32 -7.84 7.38
C THR A 136 -6.81 -8.01 8.81
N THR A 137 -7.11 -9.26 9.18
CA THR A 137 -7.43 -9.65 10.55
C THR A 137 -6.20 -10.11 11.34
N MET A 138 -5.00 -9.79 10.86
CA MET A 138 -3.74 -10.18 11.51
C MET A 138 -3.68 -9.75 12.96
N ASP A 139 -4.33 -8.66 13.27
CA ASP A 139 -4.47 -8.13 14.61
C ASP A 139 -5.83 -8.44 15.23
N GLY A 140 -6.13 -9.69 15.38
CA GLY A 140 -7.40 -10.14 15.96
C GLY A 140 -7.68 -9.66 17.40
N ALA A 141 -6.95 -8.68 17.90
CA ALA A 141 -7.20 -7.92 19.12
C ALA A 141 -7.59 -6.47 18.79
N MET A 142 -7.47 -6.00 17.54
CA MET A 142 -7.87 -4.65 17.18
C MET A 142 -9.39 -4.53 17.13
N ARG A 143 -9.90 -3.65 17.94
CA ARG A 143 -11.22 -3.08 17.76
C ARG A 143 -11.23 -2.30 16.44
N GLU A 144 -12.37 -2.32 15.78
CA GLU A 144 -12.64 -1.71 14.47
C GLU A 144 -12.08 -0.30 14.27
N ASP A 145 -11.90 0.45 15.35
CA ASP A 145 -11.51 1.85 15.36
C ASP A 145 -10.08 2.10 15.86
N ASP A 146 -9.35 1.06 16.30
CA ASP A 146 -8.04 1.24 16.93
C ASP A 146 -6.89 0.91 15.98
N ALA A 147 -6.75 1.76 14.95
CA ALA A 147 -5.71 1.67 13.94
C ALA A 147 -4.29 2.00 14.45
N THR A 148 -4.15 2.32 15.74
CA THR A 148 -2.99 3.07 16.24
C THR A 148 -1.79 2.25 16.70
N GLY A 149 -1.86 0.93 16.81
CA GLY A 149 -0.72 0.29 17.49
C GLY A 149 -0.24 -1.03 16.92
N ALA A 150 -1.12 -1.91 16.57
CA ALA A 150 -0.76 -3.31 16.43
C ALA A 150 -0.32 -3.72 15.00
N ILE A 151 -0.71 -2.98 13.95
CA ILE A 151 -0.15 -3.21 12.61
C ILE A 151 1.26 -2.64 12.48
N TYR A 152 1.61 -1.61 13.26
CA TYR A 152 2.98 -1.07 13.25
C TYR A 152 4.01 -2.09 13.70
N LEU A 153 3.72 -2.92 14.68
CA LEU A 153 4.68 -3.89 15.18
C LEU A 153 5.03 -4.99 14.13
N PRO A 154 4.07 -5.60 13.44
CA PRO A 154 4.38 -6.52 12.33
C PRO A 154 4.99 -5.83 11.11
N LEU A 155 4.53 -4.62 10.72
CA LEU A 155 5.10 -3.86 9.60
C LEU A 155 6.51 -3.36 9.91
N THR A 156 6.77 -2.87 11.11
CA THR A 156 8.13 -2.49 11.54
C THR A 156 9.02 -3.70 11.75
N THR A 157 8.47 -4.83 12.18
CA THR A 157 9.20 -6.11 12.27
C THR A 157 9.52 -6.64 10.87
N LEU A 158 8.57 -6.56 9.94
CA LEU A 158 8.80 -6.92 8.53
C LEU A 158 9.78 -5.96 7.86
N ALA A 159 9.63 -4.65 8.05
CA ALA A 159 10.57 -3.65 7.58
C ALA A 159 11.95 -3.82 8.23
N GLY A 160 12.01 -4.14 9.52
CA GLY A 160 13.23 -4.46 10.24
C GLY A 160 13.87 -5.78 9.79
N ALA A 161 13.07 -6.80 9.45
CA ALA A 161 13.56 -8.07 8.94
C ALA A 161 14.08 -7.95 7.49
N ILE A 162 13.38 -7.20 6.65
CA ILE A 162 13.83 -6.85 5.29
C ILE A 162 15.05 -5.93 5.36
N GLY A 163 15.04 -4.97 6.29
CA GLY A 163 16.11 -4.00 6.51
C GLY A 163 17.40 -4.61 7.10
N ASN A 164 17.32 -5.75 7.76
CA ASN A 164 18.49 -6.48 8.26
C ASN A 164 19.18 -7.36 7.21
N LEU A 165 18.64 -7.44 5.99
CA LEU A 165 19.37 -8.06 4.89
C LEU A 165 20.55 -7.15 4.50
N PRO A 166 21.79 -7.66 4.43
CA PRO A 166 23.02 -6.86 4.20
C PRO A 166 22.98 -6.01 2.91
N VAL A 167 22.12 -6.36 1.96
CA VAL A 167 21.96 -5.69 0.67
C VAL A 167 21.07 -4.43 0.76
N VAL A 168 20.26 -4.28 1.81
CA VAL A 168 19.29 -3.20 1.94
C VAL A 168 19.79 -2.08 2.87
N ASN A 169 20.87 -2.34 3.60
CA ASN A 169 21.50 -1.38 4.50
C ASN A 169 22.07 -0.17 3.74
N GLY A 170 21.36 0.94 3.80
CA GLY A 170 21.77 2.24 3.23
C GLY A 170 21.08 2.67 1.94
N MET A 171 20.15 1.87 1.39
CA MET A 171 19.45 2.20 0.14
C MET A 171 17.94 2.38 0.30
N TYR A 172 17.35 2.21 1.48
CA TYR A 172 15.90 2.25 1.64
C TYR A 172 15.45 3.60 2.19
N ASP A 173 14.79 4.38 1.33
CA ASP A 173 14.14 5.63 1.68
C ASP A 173 12.69 5.35 2.10
N PHE A 174 12.36 5.60 3.37
CA PHE A 174 11.00 5.42 3.88
C PHE A 174 10.01 6.46 3.35
N GLN A 175 10.52 7.50 2.66
CA GLN A 175 9.72 8.54 2.02
C GLN A 175 8.69 9.17 2.99
N LEU A 176 9.15 9.58 4.16
CA LEU A 176 8.34 10.24 5.19
C LEU A 176 8.77 11.69 5.42
N SER A 177 9.46 12.28 4.44
CA SER A 177 9.95 13.66 4.54
C SER A 177 8.82 14.69 4.67
N GLN A 178 7.63 14.41 4.11
CA GLN A 178 6.43 15.24 4.25
C GLN A 178 5.99 15.39 5.71
N PHE A 179 6.22 14.37 6.54
CA PHE A 179 5.98 14.41 7.98
C PHE A 179 7.16 14.95 8.78
N GLY A 180 8.20 15.48 8.11
CA GLY A 180 9.46 15.90 8.75
C GLY A 180 10.31 14.75 9.30
N LEU A 181 9.95 13.50 8.99
CA LEU A 181 10.67 12.31 9.45
C LEU A 181 11.79 11.98 8.46
N THR A 182 13.02 12.10 8.90
CA THR A 182 14.20 11.72 8.12
C THR A 182 14.94 10.58 8.81
N THR A 183 15.47 9.65 8.01
CA THR A 183 16.36 8.62 8.55
C THR A 183 17.74 9.18 8.79
N LEU A 184 18.40 8.75 9.88
CA LEU A 184 19.81 9.09 10.12
C LEU A 184 20.68 8.39 9.06
N PRO A 185 21.70 9.05 8.51
CA PRO A 185 22.59 8.46 7.51
C PRO A 185 23.17 7.13 8.00
N GLY A 186 22.99 6.06 7.23
CA GLY A 186 23.47 4.72 7.57
C GLY A 186 22.70 4.00 8.69
N SER A 187 21.52 4.49 9.06
CA SER A 187 20.67 3.92 10.12
C SER A 187 19.21 3.89 9.67
N TYR A 188 18.44 2.92 10.20
CA TYR A 188 16.98 2.91 10.10
C TYR A 188 16.31 3.63 11.28
N ALA A 189 17.11 4.23 12.19
CA ALA A 189 16.57 5.02 13.26
C ALA A 189 16.07 6.35 12.70
N PHE A 190 14.82 6.68 12.98
CA PHE A 190 14.28 8.01 12.75
C PHE A 190 14.98 9.02 13.68
N ASN A 191 15.10 10.24 13.21
CA ASN A 191 15.59 11.31 14.07
C ASN A 191 14.51 11.64 15.11
N VAL A 192 14.67 11.07 16.31
CA VAL A 192 13.74 11.27 17.45
C VAL A 192 13.71 12.70 18.00
N ALA A 193 14.50 13.64 17.47
CA ALA A 193 14.41 15.05 17.85
C ALA A 193 13.02 15.68 17.51
N ARG A 194 12.17 14.97 16.77
CA ARG A 194 10.86 15.42 16.31
C ARG A 194 9.75 14.46 16.76
N LEU A 195 9.67 14.16 18.05
CA LEU A 195 8.63 13.30 18.63
C LEU A 195 7.20 13.76 18.29
N SER A 196 6.97 15.07 18.19
CA SER A 196 5.69 15.64 17.80
C SER A 196 5.26 15.23 16.38
N GLU A 197 6.19 15.10 15.46
CA GLU A 197 5.92 14.70 14.07
C GLU A 197 5.63 13.20 13.98
N MET A 198 6.34 12.36 14.74
CA MET A 198 6.00 10.95 14.89
C MET A 198 4.60 10.76 15.47
N LEU A 199 4.24 11.52 16.50
CA LEU A 199 2.90 11.46 17.09
C LEU A 199 1.84 11.91 16.08
N ASN A 200 2.10 12.96 15.32
CA ASN A 200 1.20 13.41 14.27
C ASN A 200 1.00 12.33 13.19
N PHE A 201 2.08 11.74 12.68
CA PHE A 201 2.00 10.64 11.73
C PHE A 201 1.15 9.48 12.25
N THR A 202 1.39 9.02 13.48
CA THR A 202 0.68 7.87 14.07
C THR A 202 -0.79 8.14 14.40
N THR A 203 -1.19 9.40 14.54
CA THR A 203 -2.58 9.79 14.88
C THR A 203 -3.38 10.29 13.67
N SER A 204 -2.72 10.60 12.56
CA SER A 204 -3.34 11.24 11.39
C SER A 204 -4.24 10.32 10.56
N ARG A 205 -4.17 9.00 10.74
CA ARG A 205 -4.77 7.96 9.86
C ARG A 205 -4.20 7.94 8.43
N ASP A 206 -3.21 8.75 8.14
CA ASP A 206 -2.57 8.85 6.84
C ASP A 206 -1.33 7.97 6.79
N HIS A 207 -1.54 6.68 6.93
CA HIS A 207 -0.46 5.69 6.96
C HIS A 207 -0.95 4.27 6.64
N ALA A 208 -0.03 3.41 6.21
CA ALA A 208 -0.30 2.02 5.84
C ALA A 208 -1.07 1.23 6.92
N GLY A 209 -0.79 1.50 8.20
CA GLY A 209 -1.47 0.83 9.31
C GLY A 209 -2.98 1.06 9.31
N TYR A 210 -3.42 2.28 9.02
CA TYR A 210 -4.84 2.57 8.89
C TYR A 210 -5.45 1.90 7.65
N ASP A 211 -4.84 2.09 6.48
CA ASP A 211 -5.37 1.58 5.22
C ASP A 211 -5.42 0.04 5.15
N LEU A 212 -4.56 -0.64 5.91
CA LEU A 212 -4.55 -2.09 6.04
C LEU A 212 -5.53 -2.63 7.09
N SER A 213 -6.09 -1.76 7.94
CA SER A 213 -7.15 -2.15 8.88
C SER A 213 -8.45 -2.46 8.14
N LEU A 214 -9.36 -3.18 8.78
CA LEU A 214 -10.69 -3.46 8.22
C LEU A 214 -11.44 -2.15 7.89
N ARG A 215 -11.35 -1.16 8.77
CA ARG A 215 -11.99 0.14 8.59
C ARG A 215 -11.36 0.95 7.47
N GLY A 216 -10.04 1.10 7.44
CA GLY A 216 -9.34 1.85 6.41
C GLY A 216 -9.54 1.25 5.02
N ALA A 217 -9.48 -0.09 4.90
CA ALA A 217 -9.77 -0.77 3.64
C ALA A 217 -11.23 -0.57 3.19
N TYR A 218 -12.18 -0.56 4.11
CA TYR A 218 -13.58 -0.22 3.81
C TYR A 218 -13.71 1.22 3.31
N ASP A 219 -13.08 2.18 3.98
CA ASP A 219 -13.12 3.60 3.59
C ASP A 219 -12.48 3.81 2.19
N LEU A 220 -11.36 3.12 1.88
CA LEU A 220 -10.78 3.09 0.55
C LEU A 220 -11.74 2.48 -0.50
N ASN A 221 -12.37 1.36 -0.18
CA ASN A 221 -13.30 0.70 -1.11
C ASN A 221 -14.55 1.54 -1.38
N CYS A 222 -14.97 2.41 -0.48
CA CYS A 222 -16.06 3.37 -0.72
C CYS A 222 -15.70 4.43 -1.77
N GLN A 223 -14.41 4.72 -1.95
CA GLN A 223 -13.92 5.73 -2.88
C GLN A 223 -13.49 5.15 -4.23
N ILE A 224 -12.99 3.89 -4.24
CA ILE A 224 -12.40 3.27 -5.42
C ILE A 224 -13.45 2.48 -6.19
N LYS A 225 -13.55 2.76 -7.49
CA LYS A 225 -14.42 2.06 -8.44
C LYS A 225 -13.61 1.39 -9.54
N ALA A 226 -14.17 0.36 -10.15
CA ALA A 226 -13.64 -0.16 -11.40
C ALA A 226 -13.91 0.85 -12.54
N GLN A 227 -12.86 1.31 -13.19
CA GLN A 227 -12.95 2.31 -14.25
C GLN A 227 -13.32 1.63 -15.60
N PRO A 228 -14.28 2.18 -16.36
CA PRO A 228 -14.62 1.65 -17.68
C PRO A 228 -13.40 1.64 -18.62
N GLY A 229 -13.25 0.57 -19.39
CA GLY A 229 -12.15 0.43 -20.36
C GLY A 229 -10.80 0.02 -19.78
N ILE A 230 -10.71 -0.21 -18.47
CA ILE A 230 -9.53 -0.74 -17.78
C ILE A 230 -9.83 -2.17 -17.32
N TYR A 231 -8.91 -3.11 -17.61
CA TYR A 231 -9.03 -4.49 -17.15
C TYR A 231 -8.53 -4.65 -15.72
N TYR A 232 -9.28 -5.36 -14.87
CA TYR A 232 -8.91 -5.62 -13.49
C TYR A 232 -8.74 -7.12 -13.27
N PHE A 233 -7.60 -7.48 -12.65
CA PHE A 233 -7.29 -8.86 -12.26
C PHE A 233 -6.88 -8.87 -10.79
N SER A 234 -7.42 -9.84 -10.04
CA SER A 234 -7.04 -10.04 -8.64
C SER A 234 -6.68 -11.52 -8.41
N TYR A 235 -5.53 -11.74 -7.82
CA TYR A 235 -5.02 -13.05 -7.46
C TYR A 235 -4.87 -13.12 -5.94
N ALA A 236 -5.70 -13.93 -5.30
CA ALA A 236 -5.57 -14.24 -3.88
C ALA A 236 -4.54 -15.36 -3.68
N ALA A 237 -3.84 -15.32 -2.54
CA ALA A 237 -2.88 -16.35 -2.15
C ALA A 237 -3.33 -17.02 -0.84
N CYS A 238 -3.11 -18.31 -0.74
CA CYS A 238 -3.34 -19.07 0.48
C CYS A 238 -2.17 -20.02 0.75
N ALA A 239 -1.54 -19.88 1.91
CA ALA A 239 -0.45 -20.73 2.36
C ALA A 239 -0.76 -21.37 3.73
N THR A 240 -2.06 -21.59 4.00
CA THR A 240 -2.56 -22.23 5.21
C THR A 240 -3.45 -23.42 4.88
N GLN A 241 -3.64 -24.29 5.86
CA GLN A 241 -4.52 -25.48 5.79
C GLN A 241 -5.30 -25.64 7.09
N ALA A 242 -6.49 -26.25 7.02
CA ALA A 242 -7.31 -26.52 8.18
C ALA A 242 -6.65 -27.58 9.11
N ASP A 243 -6.67 -27.34 10.42
CA ASP A 243 -6.14 -28.27 11.44
C ASP A 243 -7.18 -29.27 11.95
N GLY A 244 -8.40 -29.23 11.43
CA GLY A 244 -9.52 -30.06 11.89
C GLY A 244 -10.14 -29.61 13.22
N LYS A 245 -9.62 -28.57 13.87
CA LYS A 245 -10.11 -28.01 15.14
C LYS A 245 -10.72 -26.61 14.96
N GLY A 246 -10.78 -26.15 13.72
CA GLY A 246 -11.35 -24.86 13.32
C GLY A 246 -10.32 -23.75 13.14
N ASN A 247 -9.02 -24.04 13.26
CA ASN A 247 -7.97 -23.10 12.89
C ASN A 247 -7.46 -23.39 11.47
N TRP A 248 -6.86 -22.37 10.87
CA TRP A 248 -6.04 -22.50 9.68
C TRP A 248 -4.58 -22.28 10.07
N VAL A 249 -3.73 -23.25 9.80
CA VAL A 249 -2.32 -23.28 10.20
C VAL A 249 -1.40 -23.23 8.99
N PRO A 250 -0.20 -22.65 9.10
CA PRO A 250 0.71 -22.54 7.98
C PRO A 250 1.09 -23.90 7.40
N ILE A 251 1.17 -24.01 6.08
CA ILE A 251 1.72 -25.18 5.40
C ILE A 251 3.24 -25.27 5.65
N SER A 252 3.82 -26.45 5.47
CA SER A 252 5.25 -26.69 5.76
C SER A 252 6.20 -25.81 4.95
N SER A 253 5.83 -25.48 3.72
CA SER A 253 6.61 -24.66 2.80
C SER A 253 6.52 -23.13 3.06
N MET A 254 5.67 -22.70 4.00
CA MET A 254 5.60 -21.27 4.36
C MET A 254 6.92 -20.83 5.01
N GLU A 255 7.46 -19.71 4.55
CA GLU A 255 8.66 -19.09 5.13
C GLU A 255 8.47 -18.80 6.62
N THR A 256 9.52 -19.03 7.41
CA THR A 256 9.44 -19.00 8.88
C THR A 256 8.93 -17.66 9.43
N ILE A 257 9.31 -16.56 8.79
CA ILE A 257 8.91 -15.20 9.18
C ILE A 257 7.38 -14.99 9.10
N PHE A 258 6.70 -15.67 8.19
CA PHE A 258 5.25 -15.54 8.00
C PHE A 258 4.42 -16.49 8.86
N LYS A 259 5.04 -17.49 9.52
CA LYS A 259 4.30 -18.48 10.31
C LYS A 259 3.60 -17.89 11.52
N ALA A 260 4.27 -17.02 12.26
CA ALA A 260 3.68 -16.42 13.46
C ALA A 260 2.45 -15.53 13.13
N PRO A 261 2.53 -14.55 12.21
CA PRO A 261 1.35 -13.77 11.82
C PRO A 261 0.26 -14.64 11.18
N SER A 262 0.61 -15.68 10.42
CA SER A 262 -0.34 -16.65 9.87
C SER A 262 -1.21 -17.33 10.94
N PHE A 263 -0.63 -17.72 12.09
CA PHE A 263 -1.39 -18.26 13.21
C PHE A 263 -2.35 -17.23 13.83
N LEU A 264 -1.97 -15.96 13.86
CA LEU A 264 -2.84 -14.91 14.39
C LEU A 264 -4.09 -14.73 13.52
N ILE A 265 -3.93 -14.71 12.21
CA ILE A 265 -5.04 -14.62 11.25
C ILE A 265 -5.86 -15.93 11.28
N GLY A 266 -5.20 -17.08 11.25
CA GLY A 266 -5.82 -18.40 11.07
C GLY A 266 -6.53 -18.96 12.31
N ARG A 267 -6.43 -18.32 13.47
CA ARG A 267 -7.03 -18.84 14.72
C ARG A 267 -8.55 -18.85 14.68
N LYS A 268 -9.14 -19.86 15.32
CA LYS A 268 -10.59 -19.90 15.54
C LYS A 268 -11.02 -18.71 16.41
N ALA A 269 -11.95 -17.92 15.89
CA ALA A 269 -12.61 -16.82 16.60
C ALA A 269 -14.11 -16.91 16.34
N GLU A 270 -14.91 -16.35 17.23
CA GLU A 270 -16.36 -16.23 17.02
C GLU A 270 -16.63 -15.23 15.89
N PRO A 271 -17.56 -15.53 14.98
CA PRO A 271 -17.98 -14.58 13.94
C PRO A 271 -18.54 -13.30 14.56
N TYR A 272 -18.28 -12.18 13.90
CA TYR A 272 -18.86 -10.89 14.29
C TYR A 272 -19.09 -10.03 13.05
N THR A 273 -19.94 -9.01 13.20
CA THR A 273 -20.17 -7.98 12.19
C THR A 273 -19.57 -6.67 12.68
N THR A 274 -18.79 -6.02 11.85
CA THR A 274 -18.20 -4.71 12.15
C THR A 274 -19.29 -3.62 12.25
N SER A 275 -18.97 -2.48 12.85
CA SER A 275 -19.89 -1.34 12.94
C SER A 275 -20.31 -0.77 11.58
N PHE A 276 -19.51 -1.02 10.54
CA PHE A 276 -19.77 -0.64 9.14
C PHE A 276 -20.33 -1.79 8.27
N GLY A 277 -20.75 -2.89 8.88
CA GLY A 277 -21.53 -3.95 8.24
C GLY A 277 -20.70 -5.05 7.55
N LEU A 278 -19.37 -5.10 7.73
CA LEU A 278 -18.55 -6.19 7.22
C LEU A 278 -18.65 -7.40 8.16
N GLU A 279 -18.99 -8.57 7.58
CA GLU A 279 -19.09 -9.83 8.32
C GLU A 279 -17.73 -10.53 8.34
N ILE A 280 -17.19 -10.76 9.52
CA ILE A 280 -15.96 -11.50 9.76
C ILE A 280 -16.34 -12.90 10.23
N ASN A 281 -16.13 -13.91 9.39
CA ASN A 281 -16.53 -15.29 9.63
C ASN A 281 -15.35 -16.27 9.44
N ALA A 282 -15.65 -17.58 9.34
CA ALA A 282 -14.62 -18.62 9.23
C ALA A 282 -13.77 -18.52 7.94
N GLU A 283 -14.28 -17.91 6.88
CA GLU A 283 -13.58 -17.79 5.60
C GLU A 283 -12.38 -16.84 5.71
N TRP A 284 -12.44 -15.88 6.62
CA TRP A 284 -11.35 -14.94 6.90
C TRP A 284 -10.09 -15.59 7.51
N ARG A 285 -10.16 -16.84 7.91
CA ARG A 285 -9.01 -17.54 8.53
C ARG A 285 -7.99 -18.04 7.52
N GLN A 286 -8.39 -18.24 6.26
CA GLN A 286 -7.47 -18.58 5.18
C GLN A 286 -6.57 -17.39 4.88
N ASN A 287 -5.25 -17.63 4.81
CA ASN A 287 -4.29 -16.54 4.64
C ASN A 287 -2.97 -17.04 4.03
N ASP A 288 -2.19 -16.10 3.55
CA ASP A 288 -0.85 -16.32 3.00
C ASP A 288 0.29 -16.08 4.01
N GLY A 289 -0.06 -15.67 5.23
CA GLY A 289 0.85 -15.32 6.30
C GLY A 289 0.72 -13.87 6.76
N LEU A 290 0.22 -12.97 5.92
CA LEU A 290 0.02 -11.54 6.21
C LEU A 290 -1.36 -11.05 5.81
N VAL A 291 -1.97 -11.64 4.77
CA VAL A 291 -3.22 -11.20 4.16
C VAL A 291 -4.23 -12.34 4.16
N ASN A 292 -5.47 -12.04 4.51
CA ASN A 292 -6.59 -12.96 4.38
C ASN A 292 -6.84 -13.28 2.89
N THR A 293 -7.18 -14.51 2.58
CA THR A 293 -7.42 -14.96 1.18
C THR A 293 -8.74 -14.42 0.60
N ILE A 294 -9.66 -13.92 1.44
CA ILE A 294 -10.99 -13.44 1.08
C ILE A 294 -10.97 -12.03 0.48
#